data_fda9b975bc0781153a32a0ab06afcb0a
#
_entry.id   fda9b975bc0781153a32a0ab06afcb0a
#
_cell.length_a   1.000
_cell.length_b   1.000
_cell.length_c   1.000
_cell.angle_alpha   90.00
_cell.angle_beta   90.00
_cell.angle_gamma   90.00
#
_symmetry.space_group_name_H-M   'P 1'
#
loop_
_entity.id
_entity.type
_entity.pdbx_description
1 polymer ?
#
loop_
_entity_poly.entity_id
_entity_poly.type
_entity_poly.pdbx_seq_one_letter_code
_entity_poly.pdbx_strand_id
1 'polypeptide(L)'
;MIKIAVVDDDELICKEIVRLISKFNVCYDFDFQPEYYCSCEEIYNSIVSGCNYDLIFLDIEFSGMNGTEFGKMLRMKMKNYDTQIIFISAVKDYAMELFKIRPIEFLVKPITEETLRAC
;
A
#
# COMPACT_ATOMS: atom_id res chain seq x y z
N MET A 1 -10.59 -8.65 -11.68
CA MET A 1 -9.76 -9.01 -10.52
C MET A 1 -8.76 -7.90 -10.25
N ILE A 2 -8.78 -7.34 -9.06
CA ILE A 2 -7.87 -6.27 -8.67
C ILE A 2 -6.93 -6.80 -7.59
N LYS A 3 -5.64 -6.85 -7.87
CA LYS A 3 -4.64 -7.33 -6.91
C LYS A 3 -4.16 -6.16 -6.06
N ILE A 4 -4.28 -6.32 -4.76
CA ILE A 4 -3.92 -5.31 -3.78
C ILE A 4 -2.85 -5.86 -2.84
N ALA A 5 -1.79 -5.11 -2.63
CA ALA A 5 -0.79 -5.42 -1.63
C ALA A 5 -0.90 -4.43 -0.48
N VAL A 6 -0.74 -4.92 0.74
CA VAL A 6 -0.67 -4.09 1.95
C VAL A 6 0.71 -4.30 2.56
N VAL A 7 1.47 -3.23 2.72
CA VAL A 7 2.85 -3.29 3.19
C VAL A 7 3.00 -2.45 4.46
N ASP A 8 3.21 -3.10 5.59
CA ASP A 8 3.38 -2.47 6.89
C ASP A 8 4.17 -3.44 7.78
N ASP A 9 5.11 -2.95 8.56
CA ASP A 9 5.88 -3.80 9.46
C ASP A 9 5.08 -4.31 10.67
N ASP A 10 3.90 -3.74 10.91
CA ASP A 10 2.98 -4.23 11.94
C ASP A 10 1.96 -5.17 11.29
N GLU A 11 2.13 -6.46 11.55
CA GLU A 11 1.26 -7.49 10.99
C GLU A 11 -0.21 -7.30 11.37
N LEU A 12 -0.49 -6.76 12.57
CA LEU A 12 -1.87 -6.51 13.00
C LEU A 12 -2.54 -5.47 12.12
N ILE A 13 -1.81 -4.42 11.73
CA ILE A 13 -2.31 -3.40 10.81
C ILE A 13 -2.57 -4.01 9.44
N CYS A 14 -1.65 -4.81 8.93
CA CYS A 14 -1.82 -5.52 7.66
C CYS A 14 -3.09 -6.36 7.66
N LYS A 15 -3.28 -7.17 8.69
CA LYS A 15 -4.45 -8.04 8.80
C LYS A 15 -5.74 -7.25 8.89
N GLU A 16 -5.74 -6.12 9.60
CA GLU A 16 -6.92 -5.27 9.72
C GLU A 16 -7.32 -4.66 8.38
N ILE A 17 -6.36 -4.16 7.62
CA ILE A 17 -6.64 -3.59 6.30
C ILE A 17 -7.15 -4.68 5.35
N VAL A 18 -6.53 -5.86 5.36
CA VAL A 18 -6.98 -6.99 4.55
C VAL A 18 -8.42 -7.38 4.92
N ARG A 19 -8.73 -7.38 6.21
CA ARG A 19 -10.09 -7.68 6.69
C ARG A 19 -11.10 -6.68 6.15
N LEU A 20 -10.77 -5.39 6.17
CA LEU A 20 -11.64 -4.34 5.67
C LEU A 20 -11.85 -4.46 4.16
N ILE A 21 -10.81 -4.76 3.41
CA ILE A 21 -10.90 -4.97 1.95
C ILE A 21 -11.80 -6.17 1.66
N SER A 22 -11.63 -7.27 2.40
CA SER A 22 -12.46 -8.46 2.23
C SER A 22 -13.92 -8.18 2.55
N LYS A 23 -14.19 -7.34 3.55
CA LYS A 23 -15.55 -6.91 3.88
C LYS A 23 -16.17 -6.13 2.73
N PHE A 24 -15.41 -5.26 2.07
CA PHE A 24 -15.90 -4.53 0.91
C PHE A 24 -16.27 -5.46 -0.25
N ASN A 25 -15.51 -6.53 -0.45
CA ASN A 25 -15.85 -7.54 -1.46
C ASN A 25 -17.25 -8.11 -1.23
N VAL A 26 -17.56 -8.42 0.03
CA VAL A 26 -18.87 -9.00 0.38
C VAL A 26 -19.98 -7.95 0.29
N CYS A 27 -19.75 -6.76 0.83
CA CYS A 27 -20.79 -5.74 0.93
C CYS A 27 -21.13 -5.06 -0.39
N TYR A 28 -20.14 -4.95 -1.31
CA TYR A 28 -20.29 -4.18 -2.55
C TYR A 28 -20.06 -5.00 -3.81
N ASP A 29 -19.89 -6.30 -3.67
CA ASP A 29 -19.67 -7.22 -4.79
C ASP A 29 -18.43 -6.85 -5.62
N PHE A 30 -17.37 -6.41 -4.94
CA PHE A 30 -16.07 -6.17 -5.57
C PHE A 30 -15.26 -7.46 -5.63
N ASP A 31 -14.28 -7.48 -6.54
CA ASP A 31 -13.36 -8.61 -6.69
C ASP A 31 -11.93 -8.14 -6.42
N PHE A 32 -11.67 -7.71 -5.18
CA PHE A 32 -10.33 -7.37 -4.71
C PHE A 32 -9.63 -8.63 -4.18
N GLN A 33 -8.36 -8.75 -4.47
CA GLN A 33 -7.52 -9.85 -3.98
C GLN A 33 -6.39 -9.27 -3.13
N PRO A 34 -6.60 -9.13 -1.82
CA PRO A 34 -5.58 -8.56 -0.94
C PRO A 34 -4.53 -9.58 -0.51
N GLU A 35 -3.29 -9.14 -0.48
CA GLU A 35 -2.15 -9.84 0.11
C GLU A 35 -1.41 -8.86 0.99
N TYR A 36 -0.62 -9.32 1.96
CA TYR A 36 0.16 -8.41 2.76
C TYR A 36 1.61 -8.86 2.91
N TYR A 37 2.46 -7.86 3.13
CA TYR A 37 3.90 -8.05 3.37
C TYR A 37 4.32 -7.21 4.55
N CYS A 38 5.25 -7.71 5.35
CA CYS A 38 5.72 -7.01 6.55
C CYS A 38 6.99 -6.20 6.32
N SER A 39 7.49 -6.16 5.09
CA SER A 39 8.65 -5.33 4.73
C SER A 39 8.61 -4.95 3.26
N CYS A 40 9.31 -3.85 2.93
CA CYS A 40 9.46 -3.45 1.53
C CYS A 40 10.32 -4.43 0.74
N GLU A 41 11.26 -5.09 1.38
CA GLU A 41 12.10 -6.10 0.75
C GLU A 41 11.27 -7.29 0.26
N GLU A 42 10.30 -7.72 1.05
CA GLU A 42 9.44 -8.84 0.67
C GLU A 42 8.61 -8.53 -0.57
N ILE A 43 7.98 -7.34 -0.63
CA ILE A 43 7.19 -6.97 -1.80
C ILE A 43 8.09 -6.72 -3.01
N TYR A 44 9.27 -6.15 -2.79
CA TYR A 44 10.25 -5.95 -3.86
C TYR A 44 10.59 -7.29 -4.53
N ASN A 45 10.91 -8.30 -3.72
CA ASN A 45 11.22 -9.63 -4.23
C ASN A 45 10.05 -10.25 -4.99
N SER A 46 8.85 -10.04 -4.50
CA SER A 46 7.64 -10.53 -5.18
C SER A 46 7.48 -9.89 -6.57
N ILE A 47 7.68 -8.59 -6.66
CA ILE A 47 7.55 -7.85 -7.93
C ILE A 47 8.65 -8.28 -8.91
N VAL A 48 9.88 -8.43 -8.45
CA VAL A 48 10.99 -8.89 -9.28
C VAL A 48 10.73 -10.30 -9.81
N SER A 49 10.05 -11.12 -9.04
CA SER A 49 9.68 -12.48 -9.43
C SER A 49 8.51 -12.54 -10.41
N GLY A 50 7.92 -11.40 -10.77
CA GLY A 50 6.87 -11.32 -11.78
C GLY A 50 5.48 -11.00 -11.28
N CYS A 51 5.30 -10.79 -9.99
CA CYS A 51 4.00 -10.39 -9.45
C CYS A 51 3.69 -8.93 -9.77
N ASN A 52 2.48 -8.65 -10.19
CA ASN A 52 2.01 -7.29 -10.46
C ASN A 52 0.85 -6.96 -9.55
N TYR A 53 0.82 -5.72 -9.07
CA TYR A 53 -0.25 -5.22 -8.22
C TYR A 53 -0.90 -4.01 -8.87
N ASP A 54 -2.22 -3.91 -8.74
CA ASP A 54 -2.97 -2.75 -9.21
C ASP A 54 -2.92 -1.62 -8.19
N LEU A 55 -2.84 -1.97 -6.91
CA LEU A 55 -2.86 -1.02 -5.80
C LEU A 55 -1.97 -1.52 -4.68
N ILE A 56 -1.19 -0.61 -4.09
CA ILE A 56 -0.36 -0.90 -2.93
C ILE A 56 -0.69 0.10 -1.83
N PHE A 57 -1.10 -0.41 -0.66
CA PHE A 57 -1.13 0.36 0.58
C PHE A 57 0.25 0.26 1.20
N LEU A 58 0.92 1.37 1.36
CA LEU A 58 2.34 1.39 1.70
C LEU A 58 2.59 2.27 2.92
N ASP A 59 3.04 1.65 4.01
CA ASP A 59 3.49 2.39 5.18
C ASP A 59 4.80 3.12 4.83
N ILE A 60 4.98 4.29 5.40
CA ILE A 60 6.18 5.09 5.17
C ILE A 60 7.32 4.67 6.09
N GLU A 61 7.00 4.32 7.33
CA GLU A 61 8.00 4.09 8.36
C GLU A 61 8.37 2.62 8.51
N PHE A 62 9.57 2.27 8.08
CA PHE A 62 10.14 0.94 8.25
C PHE A 62 11.57 1.05 8.77
N SER A 63 12.02 0.03 9.50
CA SER A 63 13.43 -0.19 9.72
C SER A 63 13.99 -0.83 8.44
N GLY A 64 15.03 -0.26 7.85
CA GLY A 64 15.56 -0.71 6.56
C GLY A 64 14.97 0.11 5.42
N MET A 65 14.63 -0.50 4.29
CA MET A 65 14.00 0.21 3.18
C MET A 65 12.63 0.72 3.59
N ASN A 66 12.45 2.03 3.64
CA ASN A 66 11.17 2.61 4.02
C ASN A 66 10.23 2.76 2.81
N GLY A 67 8.97 3.10 3.10
CA GLY A 67 7.96 3.23 2.06
C GLY A 67 8.27 4.28 1.02
N THR A 68 8.87 5.41 1.41
CA THR A 68 9.27 6.47 0.49
C THR A 68 10.34 5.98 -0.48
N GLU A 69 11.35 5.30 0.04
CA GLU A 69 12.42 4.74 -0.80
C GLU A 69 11.88 3.69 -1.77
N PHE A 70 11.01 2.81 -1.30
CA PHE A 70 10.39 1.80 -2.15
C PHE A 70 9.53 2.45 -3.24
N GLY A 71 8.73 3.47 -2.88
CA GLY A 71 7.91 4.17 -3.85
C GLY A 71 8.73 4.84 -4.95
N LYS A 72 9.82 5.49 -4.57
CA LYS A 72 10.74 6.09 -5.55
C LYS A 72 11.37 5.03 -6.45
N MET A 73 11.78 3.91 -5.88
CA MET A 73 12.37 2.82 -6.66
C MET A 73 11.35 2.26 -7.65
N LEU A 74 10.11 2.06 -7.23
CA LEU A 74 9.04 1.55 -8.08
C LEU A 74 8.83 2.47 -9.29
N ARG A 75 8.75 3.78 -9.05
CA ARG A 75 8.51 4.76 -10.12
C ARG A 75 9.73 4.99 -11.02
N MET A 76 10.91 5.14 -10.43
CA MET A 76 12.08 5.62 -11.15
C MET A 76 12.96 4.51 -11.70
N LYS A 77 13.27 3.50 -10.88
CA LYS A 77 14.14 2.40 -11.31
C LYS A 77 13.40 1.30 -12.04
N MET A 78 12.25 0.91 -11.54
CA MET A 78 11.43 -0.14 -12.16
C MET A 78 10.51 0.43 -13.23
N LYS A 79 10.42 1.75 -13.35
CA LYS A 79 9.59 2.47 -14.32
C LYS A 79 8.13 2.02 -14.29
N ASN A 80 7.65 1.68 -13.12
CA ASN A 80 6.27 1.27 -12.92
C ASN A 80 5.44 2.49 -12.52
N TYR A 81 4.61 2.96 -13.44
CA TYR A 81 3.68 4.08 -13.21
C TYR A 81 2.23 3.62 -13.19
N ASP A 82 1.98 2.34 -13.45
CA ASP A 82 0.63 1.79 -13.54
C ASP A 82 0.07 1.37 -12.18
N THR A 83 0.93 0.89 -11.28
CA THR A 83 0.50 0.53 -9.92
C THR A 83 0.17 1.78 -9.14
N GLN A 84 -1.04 1.85 -8.60
CA GLN A 84 -1.45 2.97 -7.74
C GLN A 84 -0.92 2.76 -6.33
N ILE A 85 -0.57 3.84 -5.67
CA ILE A 85 -0.02 3.81 -4.31
C ILE A 85 -0.87 4.65 -3.38
N ILE A 86 -1.27 4.05 -2.25
CA ILE A 86 -1.90 4.77 -1.15
C ILE A 86 -0.92 4.69 0.01
N PHE A 87 -0.38 5.82 0.44
CA PHE A 87 0.49 5.84 1.60
C PHE A 87 -0.32 5.85 2.89
N ILE A 88 0.18 5.13 3.88
CA ILE A 88 -0.39 5.11 5.23
C ILE A 88 0.70 5.48 6.23
N SER A 89 0.36 6.29 7.22
CA SER A 89 1.31 6.71 8.25
C SER A 89 0.58 7.24 9.48
N ALA A 90 1.23 7.13 10.64
CA ALA A 90 0.78 7.80 11.85
C ALA A 90 1.16 9.30 11.85
N VAL A 91 2.02 9.73 10.93
CA VAL A 91 2.58 11.09 10.87
C VAL A 91 2.14 11.78 9.59
N LYS A 92 1.49 12.94 9.71
CA LYS A 92 0.98 13.68 8.56
C LYS A 92 2.06 14.41 7.76
N ASP A 93 3.22 14.66 8.37
CA ASP A 93 4.22 15.58 7.82
C ASP A 93 4.94 15.05 6.58
N TYR A 94 4.75 13.79 6.25
CA TYR A 94 5.37 13.19 5.08
C TYR A 94 4.69 13.51 3.76
N ALA A 95 3.46 14.04 3.79
CA ALA A 95 2.65 14.17 2.58
C ALA A 95 3.32 14.98 1.47
N MET A 96 4.02 16.07 1.83
CA MET A 96 4.69 16.91 0.84
C MET A 96 5.86 16.22 0.15
N GLU A 97 6.58 15.37 0.86
CA GLU A 97 7.72 14.64 0.30
C GLU A 97 7.32 13.57 -0.69
N LEU A 98 6.08 13.12 -0.63
CA LEU A 98 5.58 12.01 -1.44
C LEU A 98 5.05 12.45 -2.79
N PHE A 99 5.00 13.75 -3.07
CA PHE A 99 4.40 14.28 -4.28
C PHE A 99 5.03 13.70 -5.56
N LYS A 100 6.33 13.49 -5.56
CA LYS A 100 7.07 12.95 -6.70
C LYS A 100 6.76 11.48 -6.99
N ILE A 101 6.23 10.75 -6.01
CA ILE A 101 5.89 9.34 -6.15
C ILE A 101 4.51 9.18 -6.80
N ARG A 102 3.73 10.25 -6.83
CA ARG A 102 2.37 10.28 -7.40
C ARG A 102 1.44 9.27 -6.73
N PRO A 103 1.27 9.33 -5.40
CA PRO A 103 0.27 8.50 -4.75
C PRO A 103 -1.12 8.98 -5.12
N ILE A 104 -2.10 8.07 -5.10
CA ILE A 104 -3.49 8.49 -5.30
C ILE A 104 -4.11 8.98 -4.00
N GLU A 105 -3.54 8.60 -2.86
CA GLU A 105 -4.08 9.01 -1.56
C GLU A 105 -3.02 8.89 -0.47
N PHE A 106 -3.24 9.60 0.62
CA PHE A 106 -2.43 9.53 1.82
C PHE A 106 -3.38 9.39 3.01
N LEU A 107 -3.28 8.28 3.73
CA LEU A 107 -4.15 8.01 4.86
C LEU A 107 -3.37 8.04 6.16
N VAL A 108 -3.96 8.66 7.18
CA VAL A 108 -3.36 8.74 8.51
C VAL A 108 -3.94 7.60 9.36
N LYS A 109 -3.06 6.87 10.06
CA LYS A 109 -3.50 5.81 10.97
C LYS A 109 -4.27 6.40 12.15
N PRO A 110 -5.25 5.70 12.69
CA PRO A 110 -5.68 4.34 12.34
C PRO A 110 -6.52 4.30 11.07
N ILE A 111 -6.39 3.22 10.31
CA ILE A 111 -7.18 3.01 9.10
C ILE A 111 -8.53 2.40 9.50
N THR A 112 -9.60 3.06 9.13
CA THR A 112 -10.96 2.64 9.45
C THR A 112 -11.74 2.36 8.19
N GLU A 113 -12.90 1.72 8.34
CA GLU A 113 -13.79 1.49 7.20
C GLU A 113 -14.18 2.80 6.51
N GLU A 114 -14.40 3.86 7.29
CA GLU A 114 -14.78 5.17 6.74
C GLU A 114 -13.65 5.80 5.92
N THR A 115 -12.41 5.80 6.44
CA THR A 115 -11.28 6.36 5.71
C THR A 115 -10.98 5.55 4.47
N LEU A 116 -11.11 4.23 4.53
CA LEU A 116 -10.87 3.36 3.39
C LEU A 116 -11.93 3.54 2.31
N ARG A 117 -13.19 3.71 2.72
CA ARG A 117 -14.29 3.91 1.78
C ARG A 117 -14.17 5.23 0.99
N ALA A 118 -13.60 6.24 1.61
CA ALA A 118 -13.43 7.55 1.00
C ALA A 118 -12.36 7.58 -0.11
N CYS A 119 -11.55 6.54 -0.20
CA CYS A 119 -10.51 6.46 -1.23
C CYS A 119 -11.06 6.19 -2.62
#